data_9af098b3edca9a5e574635046a3088e8
#
_entry.id   9af098b3edca9a5e574635046a3088e8
#
_cell.length_a   1.000
_cell.length_b   1.000
_cell.length_c   1.000
_cell.angle_alpha   90.00
_cell.angle_beta   90.00
_cell.angle_gamma   90.00
#
_symmetry.space_group_name_H-M   'P 1'
#
loop_
_entity.id
_entity.type
_entity.pdbx_description
1 polymer ?
#
loop_
_entity_poly.entity_id
_entity_poly.type
_entity_poly.pdbx_seq_one_letter_code
_entity_poly.pdbx_strand_id
1 'polypeptide(L)'
;MAKIKVEEQYFDYAPPVRVHGSLRLLLRYVPEEHLNGLHTITLTNSESLRSVRGKITSEKQRFRPADCQGLYGKGRIFLNIDLIFSQDPELFLLFPPFKTFLIGEVLYHEIGHHIHRLEEPGYRSDKEVVADEWKDKLLELFLKQRYWYLARPVRLLSPLLRLIVARLRARIGEDDT
;
A
#
# COMPACT_ATOMS: atom_id res chain seq x y z
N MET A 1 -1.75 -8.52 -21.47
CA MET A 1 -1.25 -8.22 -20.11
C MET A 1 0.24 -7.97 -20.15
N ALA A 2 0.69 -6.75 -19.86
CA ALA A 2 2.11 -6.47 -19.65
C ALA A 2 2.62 -7.36 -18.50
N LYS A 3 3.69 -8.12 -18.74
CA LYS A 3 4.24 -9.02 -17.72
C LYS A 3 5.08 -8.21 -16.73
N ILE A 4 4.43 -7.68 -15.68
CA ILE A 4 5.14 -6.99 -14.60
C ILE A 4 6.01 -8.02 -13.86
N LYS A 5 7.30 -7.74 -13.78
CA LYS A 5 8.25 -8.55 -13.02
C LYS A 5 8.16 -8.21 -11.54
N VAL A 6 7.95 -9.19 -10.69
CA VAL A 6 8.02 -9.02 -9.24
C VAL A 6 9.34 -9.61 -8.76
N GLU A 7 10.12 -8.80 -8.07
CA GLU A 7 11.43 -9.16 -7.52
C GLU A 7 11.42 -9.02 -6.00
N GLU A 8 12.17 -9.87 -5.31
CA GLU A 8 12.41 -9.77 -3.87
C GLU A 8 13.90 -9.46 -3.66
N GLN A 9 14.19 -8.35 -3.00
CA GLN A 9 15.54 -7.86 -2.72
C GLN A 9 15.62 -7.42 -1.26
N TYR A 10 15.78 -8.38 -0.36
CA TYR A 10 15.95 -8.13 1.05
C TYR A 10 17.42 -8.24 1.44
N PHE A 11 17.85 -7.39 2.36
CA PHE A 11 19.16 -7.48 3.00
C PHE A 11 18.95 -7.73 4.48
N ASP A 12 19.42 -8.87 4.97
CA ASP A 12 19.33 -9.31 6.37
C ASP A 12 17.91 -9.17 6.99
N TYR A 13 16.89 -9.47 6.16
CA TYR A 13 15.49 -9.36 6.54
C TYR A 13 14.65 -10.48 5.92
N ALA A 14 13.83 -11.10 6.76
CA ALA A 14 12.81 -12.04 6.33
C ALA A 14 11.43 -11.48 6.67
N PRO A 15 10.56 -11.26 5.68
CA PRO A 15 9.20 -10.78 5.95
C PRO A 15 8.45 -11.75 6.87
N PRO A 16 7.71 -11.27 7.89
CA PRO A 16 6.96 -12.14 8.81
C PRO A 16 5.86 -12.94 8.11
N VAL A 17 5.45 -12.49 6.92
CA VAL A 17 4.40 -13.13 6.12
C VAL A 17 4.73 -13.08 4.63
N ARG A 18 4.19 -14.05 3.88
CA ARG A 18 4.35 -14.07 2.41
C ARG A 18 3.57 -12.91 1.75
N VAL A 19 4.29 -12.04 1.04
CA VAL A 19 3.76 -10.81 0.41
C VAL A 19 3.28 -11.07 -1.03
N HIS A 20 3.98 -11.93 -1.75
CA HIS A 20 3.82 -12.14 -3.20
C HIS A 20 2.38 -12.48 -3.64
N GLY A 21 1.66 -13.29 -2.83
CA GLY A 21 0.27 -13.64 -3.12
C GLY A 21 -0.67 -12.44 -3.04
N SER A 22 -0.51 -11.60 -2.01
CA SER A 22 -1.29 -10.37 -1.84
C SER A 22 -1.01 -9.37 -2.97
N LEU A 23 0.25 -9.20 -3.35
CA LEU A 23 0.65 -8.32 -4.45
C LEU A 23 0.00 -8.74 -5.78
N ARG A 24 0.11 -10.03 -6.13
CA ARG A 24 -0.53 -10.56 -7.35
C ARG A 24 -2.05 -10.41 -7.33
N LEU A 25 -2.66 -10.58 -6.17
CA LEU A 25 -4.10 -10.37 -6.01
C LEU A 25 -4.47 -8.91 -6.28
N LEU A 26 -3.77 -7.97 -5.66
CA LEU A 26 -4.02 -6.53 -5.83
C LEU A 26 -3.88 -6.08 -7.29
N LEU A 27 -2.84 -6.53 -7.98
CA LEU A 27 -2.60 -6.18 -9.38
C LEU A 27 -3.70 -6.64 -10.33
N ARG A 28 -4.47 -7.68 -10.01
CA ARG A 28 -5.59 -8.14 -10.84
C ARG A 28 -6.77 -7.17 -10.87
N TYR A 29 -6.83 -6.25 -9.89
CA TYR A 29 -7.91 -5.26 -9.78
C TYR A 29 -7.51 -3.90 -10.34
N VAL A 30 -6.26 -3.74 -10.80
CA VAL A 30 -5.83 -2.54 -11.50
C VAL A 30 -6.17 -2.69 -12.99
N PRO A 31 -6.89 -1.75 -13.60
CA PRO A 31 -7.13 -1.76 -15.05
C PRO A 31 -5.83 -1.83 -15.84
N GLU A 32 -5.84 -2.61 -16.94
CA GLU A 32 -4.61 -2.91 -17.70
C GLU A 32 -3.96 -1.66 -18.29
N GLU A 33 -4.77 -0.68 -18.69
CA GLU A 33 -4.31 0.60 -19.21
C GLU A 33 -3.41 1.36 -18.21
N HIS A 34 -3.69 1.24 -16.91
CA HIS A 34 -2.93 1.90 -15.84
C HIS A 34 -1.63 1.16 -15.47
N LEU A 35 -1.43 -0.03 -16.01
CA LEU A 35 -0.21 -0.80 -15.83
C LEU A 35 0.78 -0.66 -17.01
N ASN A 36 0.38 0.06 -18.07
CA ASN A 36 1.21 0.27 -19.24
C ASN A 36 2.50 1.03 -18.86
N GLY A 37 3.67 0.48 -19.21
CA GLY A 37 4.96 1.09 -18.86
C GLY A 37 5.43 0.83 -17.42
N LEU A 38 4.67 0.09 -16.61
CA LEU A 38 5.13 -0.46 -15.35
C LEU A 38 5.86 -1.79 -15.61
N HIS A 39 7.15 -1.84 -15.29
CA HIS A 39 7.99 -2.98 -15.64
C HIS A 39 8.29 -3.89 -14.46
N THR A 40 8.54 -3.29 -13.28
CA THR A 40 9.03 -4.04 -12.13
C THR A 40 8.42 -3.52 -10.84
N ILE A 41 8.06 -4.45 -9.96
CA ILE A 41 7.75 -4.16 -8.55
C ILE A 41 8.77 -4.93 -7.71
N THR A 42 9.55 -4.20 -6.93
CA THR A 42 10.58 -4.75 -6.06
C THR A 42 10.09 -4.71 -4.61
N LEU A 43 9.99 -5.87 -3.98
CA LEU A 43 9.80 -6.03 -2.54
C LEU A 43 11.16 -5.93 -1.87
N THR A 44 11.31 -5.00 -0.93
CA THR A 44 12.61 -4.67 -0.36
C THR A 44 12.46 -4.31 1.13
N ASN A 45 13.56 -3.95 1.78
CA ASN A 45 13.60 -3.43 3.14
C ASN A 45 14.45 -2.18 3.24
N SER A 46 14.35 -1.47 4.35
CA SER A 46 15.04 -0.19 4.57
C SER A 46 16.55 -0.30 4.40
N GLU A 47 17.15 -1.40 4.84
CA GLU A 47 18.59 -1.61 4.71
C GLU A 47 19.04 -1.82 3.26
N SER A 48 18.28 -2.61 2.51
CA SER A 48 18.51 -2.77 1.07
C SER A 48 18.41 -1.43 0.32
N LEU A 49 17.41 -0.59 0.66
CA LEU A 49 17.25 0.73 0.07
C LEU A 49 18.39 1.70 0.43
N ARG A 50 18.97 1.59 1.63
CA ARG A 50 20.16 2.35 2.02
C ARG A 50 21.39 1.99 1.16
N SER A 51 21.56 0.72 0.83
CA SER A 51 22.68 0.23 0.02
C SER A 51 22.58 0.67 -1.45
N VAL A 52 21.37 0.88 -1.96
CA VAL A 52 21.12 1.32 -3.36
C VAL A 52 21.32 2.83 -3.56
N ARG A 53 21.67 3.57 -2.51
CA ARG A 53 21.76 5.04 -2.43
C ARG A 53 22.52 5.75 -3.57
N GLY A 54 23.35 5.04 -4.35
CA GLY A 54 24.09 5.60 -5.49
C GLY A 54 23.34 5.64 -6.82
N LYS A 55 22.14 5.05 -6.94
CA LYS A 55 21.46 4.88 -8.24
C LYS A 55 20.09 5.60 -8.37
N ILE A 56 19.56 6.16 -7.30
CA ILE A 56 18.20 6.77 -7.30
C ILE A 56 18.23 8.26 -6.91
N THR A 57 19.31 8.94 -7.04
CA THR A 57 19.40 10.38 -6.77
C THR A 57 18.75 11.19 -7.89
N SER A 58 17.56 11.72 -7.65
CA SER A 58 17.14 12.97 -8.26
C SER A 58 17.70 14.13 -7.41
N GLU A 59 18.44 15.03 -8.04
CA GLU A 59 19.32 16.04 -7.45
C GLU A 59 18.67 17.09 -6.52
N LYS A 60 17.41 16.99 -6.12
CA LYS A 60 16.69 18.09 -5.43
C LYS A 60 15.91 17.75 -4.16
N GLN A 61 15.85 16.50 -3.72
CA GLN A 61 15.08 16.18 -2.52
C GLN A 61 15.96 15.58 -1.42
N ARG A 62 15.90 16.20 -0.23
CA ARG A 62 16.40 15.66 1.06
C ARG A 62 15.63 14.41 1.51
N PHE A 63 15.18 13.62 0.56
CA PHE A 63 14.35 12.46 0.73
C PHE A 63 15.24 11.24 0.96
N ARG A 64 14.98 10.49 2.01
CA ARG A 64 15.68 9.23 2.28
C ARG A 64 14.79 8.07 1.85
N PRO A 65 15.09 7.36 0.76
CA PRO A 65 14.28 6.25 0.28
C PRO A 65 14.00 5.18 1.33
N ALA A 66 14.92 5.01 2.28
CA ALA A 66 14.79 4.05 3.38
C ALA A 66 13.71 4.43 4.41
N ASP A 67 13.25 5.68 4.43
CA ASP A 67 12.24 6.17 5.38
C ASP A 67 10.82 6.14 4.79
N CYS A 68 10.65 5.60 3.56
CA CYS A 68 9.38 5.54 2.87
C CYS A 68 8.90 4.11 2.68
N GLN A 69 7.59 3.95 2.85
CA GLN A 69 6.92 2.66 2.66
C GLN A 69 6.89 2.24 1.19
N GLY A 70 6.78 3.21 0.27
CA GLY A 70 6.79 3.00 -1.16
C GLY A 70 7.67 4.02 -1.89
N LEU A 71 8.05 3.71 -3.11
CA LEU A 71 8.78 4.61 -3.99
C LEU A 71 8.52 4.25 -5.45
N TYR A 72 8.03 5.20 -6.23
CA TYR A 72 7.87 5.08 -7.67
C TYR A 72 8.98 5.80 -8.44
N GLY A 73 9.51 5.18 -9.47
CA GLY A 73 10.48 5.80 -10.37
C GLY A 73 10.62 5.09 -11.71
N LYS A 74 10.40 5.82 -12.81
CA LYS A 74 10.63 5.35 -14.19
C LYS A 74 10.04 3.97 -14.52
N GLY A 75 8.77 3.74 -14.13
CA GLY A 75 8.09 2.47 -14.37
C GLY A 75 8.53 1.35 -13.44
N ARG A 76 9.11 1.68 -12.29
CA ARG A 76 9.46 0.74 -11.22
C ARG A 76 8.85 1.20 -9.91
N ILE A 77 8.34 0.25 -9.14
CA ILE A 77 7.83 0.48 -7.79
C ILE A 77 8.71 -0.32 -6.82
N PHE A 78 9.11 0.32 -5.73
CA PHE A 78 9.77 -0.33 -4.60
C PHE A 78 8.82 -0.28 -3.40
N LEU A 79 8.56 -1.44 -2.77
CA LEU A 79 7.77 -1.56 -1.57
C LEU A 79 8.68 -1.95 -0.41
N ASN A 80 8.74 -1.10 0.60
CA ASN A 80 9.56 -1.27 1.79
C ASN A 80 8.80 -2.07 2.84
N ILE A 81 8.95 -3.40 2.80
CA ILE A 81 8.09 -4.34 3.53
C ILE A 81 8.29 -4.26 5.04
N ASP A 82 9.50 -3.96 5.51
CA ASP A 82 9.74 -3.77 6.94
C ASP A 82 9.01 -2.55 7.48
N LEU A 83 8.96 -1.44 6.75
CA LEU A 83 8.20 -0.25 7.14
C LEU A 83 6.68 -0.43 7.00
N ILE A 84 6.23 -1.11 5.97
CA ILE A 84 4.79 -1.39 5.78
C ILE A 84 4.25 -2.18 6.98
N PHE A 85 5.04 -3.09 7.54
CA PHE A 85 4.60 -3.95 8.64
C PHE A 85 5.11 -3.52 10.03
N SER A 86 5.91 -2.45 10.12
CA SER A 86 6.59 -2.05 11.37
C SER A 86 5.65 -1.61 12.49
N GLN A 87 4.47 -1.11 12.14
CA GLN A 87 3.53 -0.54 13.11
C GLN A 87 2.44 -1.52 13.55
N ASP A 88 2.34 -2.67 12.88
CA ASP A 88 1.24 -3.60 13.09
C ASP A 88 1.72 -4.85 13.85
N PRO A 89 0.95 -5.31 14.84
CA PRO A 89 1.24 -6.58 15.49
C PRO A 89 1.25 -7.73 14.49
N GLU A 90 2.26 -8.60 14.56
CA GLU A 90 2.43 -9.75 13.65
C GLU A 90 1.17 -10.62 13.56
N LEU A 91 0.41 -10.72 14.66
CA LEU A 91 -0.84 -11.48 14.70
C LEU A 91 -1.86 -10.99 13.65
N PHE A 92 -1.97 -9.67 13.43
CA PHE A 92 -2.87 -9.12 12.41
C PHE A 92 -2.38 -9.40 10.99
N LEU A 93 -1.07 -9.50 10.79
CA LEU A 93 -0.49 -9.85 9.49
C LEU A 93 -0.80 -11.30 9.06
N LEU A 94 -1.13 -12.18 10.01
CA LEU A 94 -1.61 -13.53 9.70
C LEU A 94 -3.02 -13.52 9.09
N PHE A 95 -3.80 -12.44 9.27
CA PHE A 95 -5.11 -12.28 8.66
C PHE A 95 -4.97 -11.77 7.22
N PRO A 96 -5.23 -12.61 6.19
CA PRO A 96 -4.93 -12.26 4.80
C PRO A 96 -5.59 -10.97 4.29
N PRO A 97 -6.86 -10.63 4.63
CA PRO A 97 -7.45 -9.37 4.22
C PRO A 97 -6.69 -8.15 4.74
N PHE A 98 -6.29 -8.16 6.01
CA PHE A 98 -5.59 -7.04 6.64
C PHE A 98 -4.21 -6.81 6.01
N LYS A 99 -3.40 -7.87 5.93
CA LYS A 99 -2.11 -7.82 5.24
C LYS A 99 -2.23 -7.31 3.80
N THR A 100 -3.25 -7.79 3.06
CA THR A 100 -3.46 -7.36 1.68
C THR A 100 -3.85 -5.90 1.60
N PHE A 101 -4.63 -5.41 2.55
CA PHE A 101 -5.01 -4.01 2.64
C PHE A 101 -3.77 -3.11 2.88
N LEU A 102 -2.92 -3.43 3.86
CA LEU A 102 -1.69 -2.66 4.14
C LEU A 102 -0.79 -2.55 2.91
N ILE A 103 -0.57 -3.68 2.21
CA ILE A 103 0.22 -3.67 0.98
C ILE A 103 -0.49 -2.85 -0.10
N GLY A 104 -1.83 -2.94 -0.17
CA GLY A 104 -2.66 -2.23 -1.14
C GLY A 104 -2.59 -0.72 -0.99
N GLU A 105 -2.61 -0.21 0.24
CA GLU A 105 -2.46 1.21 0.55
C GLU A 105 -1.21 1.79 -0.13
N VAL A 106 -0.08 1.15 0.08
CA VAL A 106 1.20 1.64 -0.46
C VAL A 106 1.31 1.36 -1.96
N LEU A 107 0.96 0.15 -2.42
CA LEU A 107 1.04 -0.21 -3.83
C LEU A 107 0.19 0.70 -4.71
N TYR A 108 -1.05 0.97 -4.31
CA TYR A 108 -1.96 1.78 -5.12
C TYR A 108 -1.61 3.26 -5.10
N HIS A 109 -1.02 3.76 -4.02
CA HIS A 109 -0.42 5.09 -3.99
C HIS A 109 0.72 5.22 -5.02
N GLU A 110 1.64 4.25 -5.06
CA GLU A 110 2.73 4.25 -6.04
C GLU A 110 2.25 4.04 -7.49
N ILE A 111 1.19 3.26 -7.68
CA ILE A 111 0.50 3.16 -8.99
C ILE A 111 -0.15 4.50 -9.33
N GLY A 112 -0.69 5.24 -8.38
CA GLY A 112 -1.22 6.59 -8.58
C GLY A 112 -0.16 7.54 -9.15
N HIS A 113 1.06 7.52 -8.62
CA HIS A 113 2.20 8.26 -9.20
C HIS A 113 2.54 7.81 -10.64
N HIS A 114 2.42 6.50 -10.90
CA HIS A 114 2.62 5.96 -12.24
C HIS A 114 1.57 6.47 -13.22
N ILE A 115 0.29 6.43 -12.84
CA ILE A 115 -0.83 6.90 -13.66
C ILE A 115 -0.70 8.41 -13.94
N HIS A 116 -0.46 9.20 -12.89
CA HIS A 116 -0.25 10.65 -13.05
C HIS A 116 0.85 10.97 -14.07
N ARG A 117 1.92 10.20 -14.06
CA ARG A 117 3.01 10.38 -15.04
C ARG A 117 2.60 10.00 -16.46
N LEU A 118 1.69 9.03 -16.65
CA LEU A 118 1.19 8.63 -17.96
C LEU A 118 0.24 9.68 -18.53
N GLU A 119 -0.65 10.23 -17.70
CA GLU A 119 -1.70 11.15 -18.10
C GLU A 119 -1.16 12.58 -18.30
N GLU A 120 -0.25 13.04 -17.44
CA GLU A 120 0.27 14.41 -17.45
C GLU A 120 1.80 14.47 -17.35
N PRO A 121 2.53 14.10 -18.41
CA PRO A 121 3.98 14.14 -18.38
C PRO A 121 4.48 15.59 -18.29
N GLY A 122 4.97 15.97 -17.11
CA GLY A 122 5.60 17.28 -16.88
C GLY A 122 4.86 18.22 -15.93
N TYR A 123 3.62 17.95 -15.58
CA TYR A 123 2.88 18.72 -14.59
C TYR A 123 3.42 18.44 -13.17
N ARG A 124 3.78 19.50 -12.44
CA ARG A 124 4.48 19.37 -11.14
C ARG A 124 3.61 19.58 -9.91
N SER A 125 2.41 20.15 -10.08
CA SER A 125 1.53 20.41 -8.94
C SER A 125 0.81 19.13 -8.51
N ASP A 126 0.71 18.98 -7.22
CA ASP A 126 -0.20 18.04 -6.54
C ASP A 126 -0.05 16.54 -6.81
N LYS A 127 1.16 16.08 -7.13
CA LYS A 127 1.44 14.66 -7.40
C LYS A 127 0.96 13.74 -6.27
N GLU A 128 1.12 14.16 -5.03
CA GLU A 128 0.69 13.38 -3.85
C GLU A 128 -0.83 13.31 -3.77
N VAL A 129 -1.52 14.42 -4.04
CA VAL A 129 -3.00 14.46 -4.04
C VAL A 129 -3.57 13.53 -5.11
N VAL A 130 -3.01 13.59 -6.33
CA VAL A 130 -3.44 12.70 -7.42
C VAL A 130 -3.13 11.23 -7.10
N ALA A 131 -1.98 10.95 -6.49
CA ALA A 131 -1.62 9.59 -6.09
C ALA A 131 -2.58 9.06 -5.01
N ASP A 132 -2.95 9.89 -4.03
CA ASP A 132 -3.92 9.53 -3.01
C ASP A 132 -5.33 9.32 -3.58
N GLU A 133 -5.78 10.15 -4.50
CA GLU A 133 -7.07 9.95 -5.19
C GLU A 133 -7.11 8.63 -5.94
N TRP A 134 -6.05 8.28 -6.66
CA TRP A 134 -5.96 7.00 -7.35
C TRP A 134 -5.86 5.82 -6.39
N LYS A 135 -5.12 5.95 -5.29
CA LYS A 135 -5.08 4.94 -4.21
C LYS A 135 -6.49 4.63 -3.72
N ASP A 136 -7.25 5.68 -3.37
CA ASP A 136 -8.60 5.52 -2.84
C ASP A 136 -9.55 4.86 -3.86
N LYS A 137 -9.50 5.27 -5.13
CA LYS A 137 -10.29 4.66 -6.22
C LYS A 137 -9.96 3.18 -6.40
N LEU A 138 -8.67 2.82 -6.44
CA LEU A 138 -8.23 1.43 -6.63
C LEU A 138 -8.53 0.56 -5.42
N LEU A 139 -8.37 1.08 -4.20
CA LEU A 139 -8.77 0.38 -2.96
C LEU A 139 -10.27 0.13 -2.92
N GLU A 140 -11.07 1.14 -3.25
CA GLU A 140 -12.52 1.01 -3.31
C GLU A 140 -12.94 -0.06 -4.32
N LEU A 141 -12.35 -0.06 -5.52
CA LEU A 141 -12.59 -1.06 -6.56
C LEU A 141 -12.25 -2.46 -6.06
N PHE A 142 -11.06 -2.63 -5.47
CA PHE A 142 -10.61 -3.88 -4.87
C PHE A 142 -11.56 -4.38 -3.79
N LEU A 143 -11.90 -3.52 -2.83
CA LEU A 143 -12.77 -3.87 -1.71
C LEU A 143 -14.19 -4.22 -2.19
N LYS A 144 -14.76 -3.45 -3.10
CA LYS A 144 -16.08 -3.72 -3.68
C LYS A 144 -16.12 -5.06 -4.43
N GLN A 145 -15.11 -5.37 -5.22
CA GLN A 145 -15.10 -6.58 -6.04
C GLN A 145 -14.70 -7.82 -5.22
N ARG A 146 -13.73 -7.69 -4.31
CA ARG A 146 -13.18 -8.83 -3.57
C ARG A 146 -13.99 -9.17 -2.32
N TYR A 147 -14.50 -8.15 -1.63
CA TYR A 147 -15.13 -8.28 -0.32
C TYR A 147 -16.60 -7.82 -0.31
N TRP A 148 -17.27 -7.77 -1.48
CA TRP A 148 -18.67 -7.38 -1.60
C TRP A 148 -19.59 -8.16 -0.65
N TYR A 149 -19.26 -9.41 -0.38
CA TYR A 149 -20.03 -10.28 0.52
C TYR A 149 -19.91 -9.90 2.01
N LEU A 150 -18.86 -9.16 2.40
CA LEU A 150 -18.69 -8.64 3.76
C LEU A 150 -19.51 -7.37 4.00
N ALA A 151 -19.92 -6.68 2.96
CA ALA A 151 -20.69 -5.45 3.09
C ALA A 151 -22.08 -5.69 3.74
N ARG A 152 -22.70 -6.85 3.49
CA ARG A 152 -23.99 -7.21 4.08
C ARG A 152 -23.90 -7.49 5.59
N PRO A 153 -23.06 -8.41 6.07
CA PRO A 153 -22.93 -8.66 7.50
C PRO A 153 -22.42 -7.45 8.28
N VAL A 154 -21.51 -6.65 7.72
CA VAL A 154 -21.03 -5.42 8.37
C VAL A 154 -22.16 -4.41 8.57
N ARG A 155 -23.06 -4.25 7.60
CA ARG A 155 -24.26 -3.40 7.76
C ARG A 155 -25.20 -3.92 8.85
N LEU A 156 -25.38 -5.23 8.95
CA LEU A 156 -26.21 -5.85 9.99
C LEU A 156 -25.57 -5.74 11.38
N LEU A 157 -24.25 -5.80 11.47
CA LEU A 157 -23.50 -5.70 12.72
C LEU A 157 -23.19 -4.25 13.12
N SER A 158 -23.40 -3.28 12.23
CA SER A 158 -23.08 -1.86 12.49
C SER A 158 -23.77 -1.29 13.72
N PRO A 159 -25.05 -1.57 14.05
CA PRO A 159 -25.67 -1.08 15.28
C PRO A 159 -25.04 -1.71 16.53
N LEU A 160 -24.66 -2.99 16.45
CA LEU A 160 -24.00 -3.69 17.56
C LEU A 160 -22.59 -3.13 17.82
N LEU A 161 -21.83 -2.89 16.77
CA LEU A 161 -20.50 -2.26 16.85
C LEU A 161 -20.58 -0.84 17.43
N ARG A 162 -21.57 -0.04 17.04
CA ARG A 162 -21.79 1.29 17.61
C ARG A 162 -22.11 1.22 19.10
N LEU A 163 -22.91 0.26 19.55
CA LEU A 163 -23.19 0.02 20.95
C LEU A 163 -21.95 -0.39 21.75
N ILE A 164 -21.12 -1.27 21.19
CA ILE A 164 -19.83 -1.67 21.82
C ILE A 164 -18.90 -0.48 21.95
N VAL A 165 -18.72 0.30 20.88
CA VAL A 165 -17.86 1.49 20.89
C VAL A 165 -18.38 2.54 21.86
N ALA A 166 -19.70 2.76 21.93
CA ALA A 166 -20.31 3.67 22.89
C ALA A 166 -20.08 3.23 24.35
N ARG A 167 -20.22 1.91 24.63
CA ARG A 167 -19.94 1.37 25.98
C ARG A 167 -18.46 1.46 26.35
N LEU A 168 -17.54 1.21 25.40
CA LEU A 168 -16.11 1.34 25.66
C LEU A 168 -15.72 2.80 25.93
N ARG A 169 -16.28 3.76 25.19
CA ARG A 169 -16.07 5.19 25.43
C ARG A 169 -16.61 5.65 26.79
N ALA A 170 -17.77 5.15 27.20
CA ALA A 170 -18.33 5.47 28.51
C ALA A 170 -17.44 4.96 29.65
N ARG A 171 -16.85 3.75 29.52
CA ARG A 171 -15.93 3.21 30.54
C ARG A 171 -14.61 3.98 30.63
N ILE A 172 -14.05 4.41 29.50
CA ILE A 172 -12.79 5.16 29.46
C ILE A 172 -12.98 6.59 30.03
N GLY A 173 -14.18 7.18 29.87
CA GLY A 173 -14.51 8.50 30.41
C GLY A 173 -14.86 8.53 31.91
N GLU A 174 -15.10 7.37 32.55
CA GLU A 174 -15.34 7.26 34.01
C GLU A 174 -14.04 7.13 34.83
N ASP A 175 -12.92 6.77 34.21
CA ASP A 175 -11.63 6.63 34.91
C ASP A 175 -10.83 7.95 35.01
N ASP A 176 -11.31 9.05 34.43
CA ASP A 176 -10.64 10.38 34.45
C ASP A 176 -11.33 11.38 35.41
N THR A 177 -12.21 10.95 36.30
CA THR A 177 -12.85 11.78 37.36
C THR A 177 -12.53 11.23 38.74
#